data_908c7477650f1b19c7023dc61663ae02
#
_entry.id   908c7477650f1b19c7023dc61663ae02
#
_cell.length_a   1.000
_cell.length_b   1.000
_cell.length_c   1.000
_cell.angle_alpha   90.00
_cell.angle_beta   90.00
_cell.angle_gamma   90.00
#
_symmetry.space_group_name_H-M   'P 1'
#
loop_
_entity.id
_entity.type
_entity.pdbx_description
1 polymer ?
#
loop_
_entity_poly.entity_id
_entity_poly.type
_entity_poly.pdbx_seq_one_letter_code
_entity_poly.pdbx_strand_id
1 'polypeptide(L)'
;TNASKLLQNTTISQYIGERQKELSRKTEITQERVIRELALIAFSNATDYARVVEKKMKIEVNGVLVDALDEDGNPIMYRTVEPVLTEELTDDQKRVLAVIKKGRDGLEVRPCSKEKALELLGRHLGMFKDKVELDTDMELNITVDYGDGDNEEC
;
A
#
# COMPACT_ATOMS: atom_id res chain seq x y z
N THR A 1 3.67 4.83 29.64
CA THR A 1 3.27 6.19 29.23
C THR A 1 1.84 6.47 29.64
N ASN A 2 1.47 7.75 29.87
CA ASN A 2 0.11 8.14 30.27
C ASN A 2 -0.94 7.69 29.25
N ALA A 3 -0.60 7.65 27.95
CA ALA A 3 -1.47 7.17 26.89
C ALA A 3 -1.88 5.71 27.08
N SER A 4 -0.94 4.83 27.44
CA SER A 4 -1.24 3.40 27.70
C SER A 4 -2.17 3.22 28.88
N LYS A 5 -2.02 4.02 29.94
CA LYS A 5 -2.90 3.98 31.11
C LYS A 5 -4.32 4.48 30.79
N LEU A 6 -4.44 5.50 29.94
CA LEU A 6 -5.73 6.01 29.48
C LEU A 6 -6.49 4.99 28.64
N LEU A 7 -5.79 4.26 27.74
CA LEU A 7 -6.40 3.22 26.93
C LEU A 7 -6.82 1.98 27.74
N GLN A 8 -6.22 1.76 28.91
CA GLN A 8 -6.63 0.69 29.85
C GLN A 8 -7.86 1.07 30.67
N ASN A 9 -8.27 2.35 30.68
CA ASN A 9 -9.49 2.77 31.33
C ASN A 9 -10.70 2.27 30.52
N THR A 10 -11.49 1.38 31.11
CA THR A 10 -12.64 0.73 30.49
C THR A 10 -13.65 1.73 29.90
N THR A 11 -13.90 2.83 30.61
CA THR A 11 -14.83 3.88 30.16
C THR A 11 -14.34 4.58 28.90
N ILE A 12 -13.04 4.89 28.83
CA ILE A 12 -12.43 5.53 27.68
C ILE A 12 -12.41 4.57 26.49
N SER A 13 -12.04 3.31 26.71
CA SER A 13 -12.06 2.28 25.67
C SER A 13 -13.46 2.04 25.10
N GLN A 14 -14.48 2.01 25.96
CA GLN A 14 -15.89 1.90 25.55
C GLN A 14 -16.31 3.09 24.71
N TYR A 15 -16.04 4.32 25.15
CA TYR A 15 -16.35 5.54 24.42
C TYR A 15 -15.68 5.57 23.04
N ILE A 16 -14.39 5.22 22.97
CA ILE A 16 -13.67 5.14 21.68
C ILE A 16 -14.32 4.09 20.78
N GLY A 17 -14.67 2.92 21.30
CA GLY A 17 -15.31 1.85 20.53
C GLY A 17 -16.68 2.25 19.99
N GLU A 18 -17.49 2.93 20.79
CA GLU A 18 -18.79 3.46 20.37
C GLU A 18 -18.65 4.52 19.27
N ARG A 19 -17.69 5.43 19.44
CA ARG A 19 -17.42 6.49 18.47
C ARG A 19 -16.90 5.94 17.14
N GLN A 20 -16.04 4.92 17.19
CA GLN A 20 -15.56 4.22 15.99
C GLN A 20 -16.71 3.51 15.26
N LYS A 21 -17.60 2.83 16.00
CA LYS A 21 -18.79 2.17 15.41
C LYS A 21 -19.75 3.18 14.77
N GLU A 22 -19.99 4.31 15.43
CA GLU A 22 -20.82 5.38 14.89
C GLU A 22 -20.22 5.95 13.60
N LEU A 23 -18.90 6.23 13.60
CA LEU A 23 -18.20 6.75 12.44
C LEU A 23 -18.22 5.74 11.29
N SER A 24 -17.91 4.48 11.56
CA SER A 24 -17.96 3.39 10.57
C SER A 24 -19.36 3.26 9.95
N ARG A 25 -20.41 3.36 10.75
CA ARG A 25 -21.79 3.29 10.25
C ARG A 25 -22.16 4.50 9.39
N LYS A 26 -21.68 5.71 9.74
CA LYS A 26 -21.93 6.92 8.97
C LYS A 26 -21.18 6.98 7.64
N THR A 27 -19.96 6.45 7.61
CA THR A 27 -19.08 6.51 6.45
C THR A 27 -19.05 5.23 5.63
N GLU A 28 -19.62 4.14 6.16
CA GLU A 28 -19.52 2.79 5.60
C GLU A 28 -18.05 2.31 5.44
N ILE A 29 -17.12 2.97 6.12
CA ILE A 29 -15.71 2.60 6.14
C ILE A 29 -15.47 1.69 7.32
N THR A 30 -15.20 0.43 7.04
CA THR A 30 -14.83 -0.58 8.02
C THR A 30 -13.38 -0.99 7.86
N GLN A 31 -12.78 -1.50 8.92
CA GLN A 31 -11.43 -2.06 8.88
C GLN A 31 -11.33 -3.18 7.82
N GLU A 32 -12.34 -4.04 7.76
CA GLU A 32 -12.40 -5.12 6.78
C GLU A 32 -12.39 -4.60 5.33
N ARG A 33 -13.15 -3.54 5.05
CA ARG A 33 -13.19 -2.91 3.73
C ARG A 33 -11.81 -2.34 3.34
N VAL A 34 -11.14 -1.66 4.27
CA VAL A 34 -9.79 -1.12 4.02
C VAL A 34 -8.79 -2.25 3.76
N ILE A 35 -8.82 -3.32 4.56
CA ILE A 35 -7.95 -4.48 4.36
C ILE A 35 -8.21 -5.14 3.00
N ARG A 36 -9.47 -5.25 2.59
CA ARG A 36 -9.83 -5.81 1.28
C ARG A 36 -9.27 -4.99 0.13
N GLU A 37 -9.39 -3.66 0.17
CA GLU A 37 -8.81 -2.78 -0.85
C GLU A 37 -7.27 -2.88 -0.90
N LEU A 38 -6.62 -2.93 0.26
CA LEU A 38 -5.17 -3.16 0.31
C LEU A 38 -4.78 -4.53 -0.25
N ALA A 39 -5.56 -5.57 0.01
CA ALA A 39 -5.31 -6.91 -0.51
C ALA A 39 -5.44 -6.97 -2.05
N LEU A 40 -6.41 -6.27 -2.64
CA LEU A 40 -6.51 -6.16 -4.10
C LEU A 40 -5.23 -5.60 -4.72
N ILE A 41 -4.68 -4.55 -4.13
CA ILE A 41 -3.42 -3.94 -4.61
C ILE A 41 -2.24 -4.88 -4.36
N ALA A 42 -2.13 -5.43 -3.15
CA ALA A 42 -1.01 -6.27 -2.73
C ALA A 42 -0.86 -7.55 -3.55
N PHE A 43 -1.97 -8.14 -4.00
CA PHE A 43 -1.98 -9.41 -4.74
C PHE A 43 -2.31 -9.27 -6.22
N SER A 44 -2.33 -8.03 -6.75
CA SER A 44 -2.50 -7.79 -8.18
C SER A 44 -1.31 -8.28 -9.01
N ASN A 45 -1.56 -8.63 -10.28
CA ASN A 45 -0.54 -9.06 -11.22
C ASN A 45 -0.35 -8.00 -12.33
N ALA A 46 0.90 -7.75 -12.70
CA ALA A 46 1.21 -6.80 -13.79
C ALA A 46 0.62 -7.27 -15.14
N THR A 47 0.53 -8.59 -15.34
CA THR A 47 -0.04 -9.20 -16.56
C THR A 47 -1.53 -8.98 -16.73
N ASP A 48 -2.24 -8.54 -15.67
CA ASP A 48 -3.65 -8.16 -15.75
C ASP A 48 -3.83 -6.83 -16.51
N TYR A 49 -2.80 -5.97 -16.53
CA TYR A 49 -2.86 -4.61 -17.07
C TYR A 49 -2.06 -4.41 -18.35
N ALA A 50 -1.07 -5.26 -18.60
CA ALA A 50 -0.24 -5.19 -19.79
C ALA A 50 0.19 -6.58 -20.23
N ARG A 51 0.18 -6.82 -21.53
CA ARG A 51 0.56 -8.10 -22.13
C ARG A 51 1.71 -7.90 -23.10
N VAL A 52 2.66 -8.83 -23.08
CA VAL A 52 3.66 -8.93 -24.14
C VAL A 52 3.05 -9.69 -25.30
N VAL A 53 2.95 -9.05 -26.43
CA VAL A 53 2.37 -9.61 -27.66
C VAL A 53 3.41 -9.66 -28.75
N GLU A 54 3.31 -10.64 -29.62
CA GLU A 54 4.11 -10.75 -30.83
C GLU A 54 3.34 -10.17 -32.03
N LYS A 55 3.96 -9.26 -32.78
CA LYS A 55 3.37 -8.61 -33.93
C LYS A 55 4.27 -8.71 -35.16
N LYS A 56 3.66 -8.73 -36.31
CA LYS A 56 4.38 -8.63 -37.56
C LYS A 56 4.88 -7.19 -37.77
N MET A 57 6.15 -7.05 -38.08
CA MET A 57 6.71 -5.78 -38.48
C MET A 57 6.08 -5.34 -39.81
N LYS A 58 5.62 -4.09 -39.87
CA LYS A 58 5.07 -3.50 -41.08
C LYS A 58 5.99 -2.42 -41.60
N ILE A 59 6.16 -2.38 -42.91
CA ILE A 59 6.90 -1.34 -43.62
C ILE A 59 5.96 -0.67 -44.61
N GLU A 60 6.21 0.60 -44.91
CA GLU A 60 5.45 1.34 -45.89
C GLU A 60 6.13 1.22 -47.27
N VAL A 61 5.38 0.69 -48.24
CA VAL A 61 5.81 0.58 -49.63
C VAL A 61 4.77 1.28 -50.48
N ASN A 62 5.17 2.35 -51.16
CA ASN A 62 4.28 3.15 -52.06
C ASN A 62 2.98 3.64 -51.35
N GLY A 63 3.06 4.01 -50.07
CA GLY A 63 1.91 4.46 -49.28
C GLY A 63 1.02 3.34 -48.71
N VAL A 64 1.41 2.07 -48.89
CA VAL A 64 0.69 0.91 -48.40
C VAL A 64 1.53 0.20 -47.32
N LEU A 65 0.91 -0.11 -46.16
CA LEU A 65 1.56 -0.89 -45.12
C LEU A 65 1.51 -2.38 -45.47
N VAL A 66 2.69 -2.98 -45.65
CA VAL A 66 2.87 -4.41 -45.91
C VAL A 66 3.70 -5.06 -44.80
N ASP A 67 3.56 -6.38 -44.63
CA ASP A 67 4.39 -7.12 -43.70
C ASP A 67 5.86 -7.11 -44.18
N ALA A 68 6.80 -6.76 -43.30
CA ALA A 68 8.22 -6.90 -43.59
C ALA A 68 8.59 -8.38 -43.61
N LEU A 69 9.33 -8.79 -44.66
CA LEU A 69 9.77 -10.18 -44.83
C LEU A 69 11.28 -10.28 -44.59
N ASP A 70 11.72 -11.41 -44.08
CA ASP A 70 13.15 -11.78 -44.00
C ASP A 70 13.67 -12.27 -45.38
N GLU A 71 14.93 -12.70 -45.42
CA GLU A 71 15.56 -13.21 -46.62
C GLU A 71 14.90 -14.49 -47.16
N ASP A 72 14.22 -15.24 -46.30
CA ASP A 72 13.51 -16.47 -46.61
C ASP A 72 12.04 -16.26 -46.97
N GLY A 73 11.57 -14.99 -46.93
CA GLY A 73 10.19 -14.61 -47.23
C GLY A 73 9.21 -14.78 -46.07
N ASN A 74 9.69 -15.00 -44.85
CA ASN A 74 8.84 -15.08 -43.66
C ASN A 74 8.62 -13.70 -43.05
N PRO A 75 7.43 -13.45 -42.44
CA PRO A 75 7.17 -12.19 -41.75
C PRO A 75 8.14 -11.97 -40.59
N ILE A 76 8.76 -10.80 -40.52
CA ILE A 76 9.59 -10.42 -39.39
C ILE A 76 8.67 -10.12 -38.20
N MET A 77 8.87 -10.84 -37.08
CA MET A 77 8.10 -10.69 -35.86
C MET A 77 8.87 -9.83 -34.85
N TYR A 78 8.15 -9.00 -34.12
CA TYR A 78 8.71 -8.28 -32.99
C TYR A 78 7.78 -8.38 -31.77
N ARG A 79 8.36 -8.27 -30.58
CA ARG A 79 7.61 -8.27 -29.31
C ARG A 79 7.38 -6.85 -28.86
N THR A 80 6.18 -6.56 -28.44
CA THR A 80 5.81 -5.27 -27.88
C THR A 80 4.89 -5.47 -26.67
N VAL A 81 4.74 -4.42 -25.87
CA VAL A 81 3.82 -4.41 -24.73
C VAL A 81 2.56 -3.66 -25.12
N GLU A 82 1.42 -4.31 -24.91
CA GLU A 82 0.10 -3.70 -25.11
C GLU A 82 -0.62 -3.59 -23.77
N PRO A 83 -1.22 -2.42 -23.45
CA PRO A 83 -2.10 -2.29 -22.33
C PRO A 83 -3.38 -3.09 -22.58
N VAL A 84 -3.93 -3.68 -21.53
CA VAL A 84 -5.25 -4.31 -21.55
C VAL A 84 -6.30 -3.22 -21.57
N LEU A 85 -7.34 -3.40 -22.40
CA LEU A 85 -8.42 -2.43 -22.49
C LEU A 85 -9.18 -2.37 -21.15
N THR A 86 -9.56 -1.17 -20.75
CA THR A 86 -10.27 -0.95 -19.49
C THR A 86 -11.59 -1.73 -19.41
N GLU A 87 -12.20 -2.02 -20.55
CA GLU A 87 -13.44 -2.80 -20.66
C GLU A 87 -13.22 -4.28 -20.34
N GLU A 88 -12.01 -4.80 -20.55
CA GLU A 88 -11.63 -6.19 -20.24
C GLU A 88 -11.28 -6.38 -18.77
N LEU A 89 -11.06 -5.29 -18.00
CA LEU A 89 -10.71 -5.36 -16.60
C LEU A 89 -11.97 -5.55 -15.74
N THR A 90 -11.84 -6.39 -14.73
CA THR A 90 -12.85 -6.51 -13.67
C THR A 90 -12.90 -5.24 -12.82
N ASP A 91 -13.98 -5.06 -12.05
CA ASP A 91 -14.10 -3.90 -11.17
C ASP A 91 -13.02 -3.88 -10.09
N ASP A 92 -12.60 -5.03 -9.60
CA ASP A 92 -11.51 -5.15 -8.63
C ASP A 92 -10.15 -4.76 -9.26
N GLN A 93 -9.90 -5.16 -10.50
CA GLN A 93 -8.69 -4.75 -11.23
C GLN A 93 -8.68 -3.25 -11.52
N LYS A 94 -9.82 -2.65 -11.85
CA LYS A 94 -9.94 -1.19 -12.05
C LYS A 94 -9.58 -0.40 -10.80
N ARG A 95 -9.93 -0.90 -9.60
CA ARG A 95 -9.61 -0.26 -8.31
C ARG A 95 -8.12 -0.21 -8.01
N VAL A 96 -7.34 -1.13 -8.57
CA VAL A 96 -5.89 -1.18 -8.40
C VAL A 96 -5.16 -0.12 -9.21
N LEU A 97 -5.80 0.44 -10.25
CA LEU A 97 -5.17 1.42 -11.12
C LEU A 97 -5.10 2.79 -10.47
N ALA A 98 -3.88 3.32 -10.37
CA ALA A 98 -3.62 4.66 -9.85
C ALA A 98 -3.63 5.74 -10.93
N VAL A 99 -3.13 5.43 -12.12
CA VAL A 99 -2.96 6.40 -13.20
C VAL A 99 -3.25 5.76 -14.56
N ILE A 100 -4.06 6.46 -15.35
CA ILE A 100 -4.24 6.21 -16.78
C ILE A 100 -4.06 7.54 -17.48
N LYS A 101 -3.05 7.67 -18.32
CA LYS A 101 -2.80 8.90 -19.07
C LYS A 101 -2.15 8.62 -20.42
N LYS A 102 -2.30 9.56 -21.34
CA LYS A 102 -1.54 9.59 -22.60
C LYS A 102 -0.24 10.34 -22.35
N GLY A 103 0.88 9.62 -22.41
CA GLY A 103 2.22 10.19 -22.32
C GLY A 103 2.80 10.50 -23.71
N ARG A 104 4.04 10.97 -23.72
CA ARG A 104 4.81 11.29 -24.94
C ARG A 104 5.02 10.04 -25.79
N ASP A 105 5.29 8.92 -25.14
CA ASP A 105 5.68 7.66 -25.79
C ASP A 105 4.50 6.66 -25.89
N GLY A 106 3.26 7.12 -25.62
CA GLY A 106 2.06 6.28 -25.73
C GLY A 106 1.18 6.34 -24.48
N LEU A 107 0.40 5.27 -24.27
CA LEU A 107 -0.47 5.14 -23.11
C LEU A 107 0.35 4.68 -21.90
N GLU A 108 0.19 5.36 -20.78
CA GLU A 108 0.75 4.98 -19.49
C GLU A 108 -0.38 4.50 -18.59
N VAL A 109 -0.28 3.23 -18.17
CA VAL A 109 -1.16 2.62 -17.17
C VAL A 109 -0.30 2.21 -15.98
N ARG A 110 -0.60 2.77 -14.82
CA ARG A 110 0.18 2.51 -13.61
C ARG A 110 -0.72 2.02 -12.50
N PRO A 111 -0.49 0.81 -11.97
CA PRO A 111 -1.17 0.34 -10.77
C PRO A 111 -0.65 1.05 -9.52
N CYS A 112 -1.40 0.96 -8.42
CA CYS A 112 -0.98 1.38 -7.09
C CYS A 112 0.27 0.58 -6.64
N SER A 113 1.02 1.15 -5.69
CA SER A 113 2.24 0.49 -5.18
C SER A 113 1.91 -0.79 -4.41
N LYS A 114 2.22 -1.93 -5.01
CA LYS A 114 2.08 -3.26 -4.41
C LYS A 114 2.94 -3.41 -3.15
N GLU A 115 4.17 -2.91 -3.18
CA GLU A 115 5.10 -2.96 -2.05
C GLU A 115 4.53 -2.22 -0.84
N LYS A 116 3.98 -1.03 -1.08
CA LYS A 116 3.36 -0.23 -0.02
C LYS A 116 2.14 -0.91 0.58
N ALA A 117 1.31 -1.51 -0.24
CA ALA A 117 0.13 -2.25 0.22
C ALA A 117 0.53 -3.49 1.04
N LEU A 118 1.55 -4.25 0.61
CA LEU A 118 2.10 -5.38 1.35
C LEU A 118 2.70 -4.94 2.70
N GLU A 119 3.43 -3.82 2.72
CA GLU A 119 3.97 -3.26 3.97
C GLU A 119 2.85 -2.94 4.97
N LEU A 120 1.81 -2.25 4.52
CA LEU A 120 0.68 -1.87 5.38
C LEU A 120 -0.07 -3.10 5.91
N LEU A 121 -0.30 -4.11 5.08
CA LEU A 121 -0.90 -5.38 5.50
C LEU A 121 0.00 -6.12 6.49
N GLY A 122 1.31 -6.19 6.24
CA GLY A 122 2.28 -6.83 7.13
C GLY A 122 2.31 -6.14 8.51
N ARG A 123 2.27 -4.81 8.56
CA ARG A 123 2.16 -4.04 9.82
C ARG A 123 0.85 -4.33 10.54
N HIS A 124 -0.26 -4.38 9.82
CA HIS A 124 -1.57 -4.71 10.39
C HIS A 124 -1.58 -6.12 11.02
N LEU A 125 -0.92 -7.08 10.38
CA LEU A 125 -0.79 -8.47 10.86
C LEU A 125 0.29 -8.62 11.95
N GLY A 126 1.00 -7.55 12.32
CA GLY A 126 2.07 -7.60 13.32
C GLY A 126 3.31 -8.39 12.86
N MET A 127 3.51 -8.54 11.55
CA MET A 127 4.65 -9.29 11.00
C MET A 127 5.98 -8.56 11.22
N PHE A 128 5.95 -7.23 11.29
CA PHE A 128 7.12 -6.41 11.53
C PHE A 128 7.14 -5.98 13.00
N LYS A 129 8.08 -6.52 13.78
CA LYS A 129 8.35 -6.05 15.13
C LYS A 129 9.34 -4.89 15.00
N ASP A 130 8.88 -3.67 15.18
CA ASP A 130 9.78 -2.56 15.43
C ASP A 130 10.45 -2.86 16.78
N LYS A 131 11.72 -3.29 16.75
CA LYS A 131 12.54 -3.34 17.95
C LYS A 131 12.78 -1.88 18.39
N VAL A 132 11.91 -1.35 19.21
CA VAL A 132 12.22 -0.18 20.00
C VAL A 132 13.11 -0.70 21.12
N GLU A 133 14.42 -0.67 20.92
CA GLU A 133 15.38 -0.75 22.03
C GLU A 133 15.17 0.52 22.85
N LEU A 134 14.35 0.41 23.88
CA LEU A 134 14.32 1.37 24.97
C LEU A 134 15.64 1.14 25.74
N ASP A 135 16.60 2.00 25.46
CA ASP A 135 17.81 2.13 26.27
C ASP A 135 17.34 2.65 27.66
N THR A 136 17.02 1.71 28.54
CA THR A 136 16.55 1.98 29.91
C THR A 136 17.72 2.05 30.87
N ASP A 137 18.78 2.75 30.52
CA ASP A 137 19.79 3.22 31.48
C ASP A 137 19.36 4.57 32.06
N MET A 138 18.11 4.68 32.54
CA MET A 138 17.72 5.70 33.50
C MET A 138 17.93 5.14 34.89
N GLU A 139 19.11 5.34 35.44
CA GLU A 139 19.28 5.24 36.88
C GLU A 139 18.50 6.36 37.56
N LEU A 140 17.35 5.98 38.15
CA LEU A 140 16.56 6.90 38.95
C LEU A 140 17.19 7.01 40.35
N ASN A 141 18.12 7.96 40.55
CA ASN A 141 18.67 8.30 41.86
C ASN A 141 17.61 9.09 42.62
N ILE A 142 16.85 8.40 43.49
CA ILE A 142 15.95 9.04 44.44
C ILE A 142 16.75 9.31 45.72
N THR A 143 17.15 10.57 45.92
CA THR A 143 17.71 11.03 47.18
C THR A 143 16.53 11.41 48.10
N VAL A 144 16.27 10.62 49.15
CA VAL A 144 15.29 10.96 50.16
C VAL A 144 16.02 11.75 51.23
N ASP A 145 15.77 13.05 51.27
CA ASP A 145 16.27 13.91 52.38
C ASP A 145 15.29 13.79 53.53
N TYR A 146 15.74 13.12 54.59
CA TYR A 146 15.05 13.12 55.88
C TYR A 146 15.58 14.33 56.67
N GLY A 147 14.91 15.49 56.49
CA GLY A 147 15.28 16.68 57.23
C GLY A 147 15.51 16.36 58.69
N ASP A 148 16.69 16.72 59.19
CA ASP A 148 17.07 16.62 60.58
C ASP A 148 16.09 17.43 61.42
N GLY A 149 15.30 16.73 62.23
CA GLY A 149 14.42 17.39 63.21
C GLY A 149 15.26 18.08 64.24
N ASP A 150 15.15 19.41 64.26
CA ASP A 150 15.73 20.24 65.32
C ASP A 150 15.16 19.80 66.70
N ASN A 151 15.99 19.15 67.50
CA ASN A 151 15.76 18.99 68.88
C ASN A 151 16.08 20.32 69.57
N GLU A 152 15.07 21.15 69.78
CA GLU A 152 15.17 22.20 70.79
C GLU A 152 14.93 21.55 72.15
N GLU A 153 16.02 21.37 72.90
CA GLU A 153 15.96 21.21 74.33
C GLU A 153 15.81 22.57 75.04
N CYS A 154 14.82 22.64 75.93
CA CYS A 154 14.73 23.66 76.87
C CYS A 154 14.68 23.05 78.30
#